data_ae9c21f826004dfce4e9c7f85b25b17d
#
_entry.id   ae9c21f826004dfce4e9c7f85b25b17d
#
_cell.length_a   1.000
_cell.length_b   1.000
_cell.length_c   1.000
_cell.angle_alpha   90.00
_cell.angle_beta   90.00
_cell.angle_gamma   90.00
#
_symmetry.space_group_name_H-M   'P 1'
#
loop_
_entity.id
_entity.type
_entity.pdbx_description
1 polymer ?
#
loop_
_entity_poly.entity_id
_entity_poly.type
_entity_poly.pdbx_seq_one_letter_code
_entity_poly.pdbx_strand_id
1 'polypeptide(L)'
;MRDVYLLRYLSDIIKTKLNQRHNLILESIEQFYDEIEEHIEEHRCPAGECIHLLKFRITEKCIGCTACARVCPVKCIDGKLKEKHTIDTDRCTHCGQCVAACPVGAIFEGDHTLNLLRDLATPRKKVVVQVAPAVRVAIGEAFGFEPGTNVEKKLVGALKKLGVDYVFDTTWAADMTIMEEAAEFQERLERYYKGDDTVKLPILTSCCPAWVKFIEQNYPDMMDVPSTAKSPMEIFSTIAKDIWAKEQGFRREEIASVAIMPCLAKKYEAARPEFSRGDNYDTDYVISTRELIKIFKESGIDLNNVEELEFDNPLGQYSGAGIIFGRTGGVIEAATRTTVEMITGTHLDNIEFNELRGWDGFRVAELTIGHIELRIGVAHGLEEAAKMLDKIRAGEEFFHAIEIMACKGGCIGGGGQPKALKKQITLEKRAEGLNNIDRGLEIRRSHENPYVKAMYEKYLDYPLSHKAHELLHTKYFPKIK
;
A
#
# COMPACT_ATOMS: atom_id res chain seq x y z
N MET A 1 27.93 16.75 -4.51
CA MET A 1 28.09 15.42 -3.89
C MET A 1 27.07 14.39 -4.45
N ARG A 2 25.88 14.83 -4.85
CA ARG A 2 24.80 14.01 -5.46
C ARG A 2 25.29 13.25 -6.70
N ASP A 3 26.01 13.94 -7.61
CA ASP A 3 26.43 13.39 -8.91
C ASP A 3 27.55 12.34 -8.82
N VAL A 4 28.40 12.45 -7.80
CA VAL A 4 29.58 11.58 -7.68
C VAL A 4 29.23 10.17 -7.17
N TYR A 5 28.25 10.04 -6.28
CA TYR A 5 27.83 8.74 -5.72
C TYR A 5 26.97 7.96 -6.70
N LEU A 6 26.06 8.64 -7.40
CA LEU A 6 25.18 7.99 -8.35
C LEU A 6 25.91 7.59 -9.64
N LEU A 7 26.83 8.44 -10.14
CA LEU A 7 27.70 8.09 -11.26
C LEU A 7 28.67 6.95 -10.93
N ARG A 8 29.19 6.88 -9.69
CA ARG A 8 29.93 5.70 -9.23
C ARG A 8 29.06 4.46 -9.17
N TYR A 9 27.88 4.54 -8.62
CA TYR A 9 26.94 3.42 -8.54
C TYR A 9 26.53 2.89 -9.92
N LEU A 10 26.15 3.78 -10.85
CA LEU A 10 25.85 3.42 -12.24
C LEU A 10 27.11 2.91 -12.95
N SER A 11 28.26 3.52 -12.74
CA SER A 11 29.56 3.06 -13.28
C SER A 11 29.95 1.67 -12.75
N ASP A 12 29.71 1.37 -11.49
CA ASP A 12 30.06 0.08 -10.88
C ASP A 12 29.08 -1.03 -11.27
N ILE A 13 27.76 -0.72 -11.39
CA ILE A 13 26.79 -1.66 -12.00
C ILE A 13 27.16 -1.93 -13.47
N ILE A 14 27.46 -0.89 -14.21
CA ILE A 14 27.87 -0.98 -15.61
C ILE A 14 29.18 -1.76 -15.72
N LYS A 15 30.21 -1.46 -14.94
CA LYS A 15 31.50 -2.17 -14.95
C LYS A 15 31.38 -3.61 -14.50
N THR A 16 30.57 -3.93 -13.50
CA THR A 16 30.38 -5.31 -13.01
C THR A 16 29.64 -6.19 -14.01
N LYS A 17 28.75 -5.62 -14.82
CA LYS A 17 28.02 -6.33 -15.89
C LYS A 17 28.70 -6.29 -17.26
N LEU A 18 29.60 -5.34 -17.52
CA LEU A 18 30.19 -5.07 -18.85
C LEU A 18 31.57 -5.64 -19.06
N ASN A 19 32.21 -6.21 -18.05
CA ASN A 19 33.59 -6.70 -18.16
C ASN A 19 33.79 -7.93 -19.07
N GLN A 20 32.78 -8.38 -19.80
CA GLN A 20 32.92 -9.56 -20.65
C GLN A 20 32.53 -9.43 -22.14
N ARG A 21 31.92 -8.35 -22.70
CA ARG A 21 31.69 -8.18 -24.16
C ARG A 21 31.28 -6.74 -24.56
N HIS A 22 32.22 -5.91 -25.01
CA HIS A 22 32.19 -4.46 -24.78
C HIS A 22 31.54 -3.51 -25.79
N ASN A 23 31.20 -3.80 -27.01
CA ASN A 23 30.70 -2.76 -27.94
C ASN A 23 29.35 -3.04 -28.62
N LEU A 24 29.01 -4.27 -28.93
CA LEU A 24 27.70 -4.61 -29.53
C LEU A 24 26.53 -4.61 -28.51
N ILE A 25 26.86 -4.70 -27.23
CA ILE A 25 25.85 -4.70 -26.14
C ILE A 25 25.46 -3.26 -25.77
N LEU A 26 26.33 -2.27 -25.93
CA LEU A 26 26.02 -0.87 -25.60
C LEU A 26 25.01 -0.29 -26.61
N GLU A 27 25.19 -0.48 -27.89
CA GLU A 27 24.22 -0.01 -28.90
C GLU A 27 22.87 -0.71 -28.79
N SER A 28 22.85 -2.02 -28.50
CA SER A 28 21.61 -2.77 -28.29
C SER A 28 20.94 -2.46 -26.93
N ILE A 29 21.71 -2.02 -25.93
CA ILE A 29 21.21 -1.56 -24.64
C ILE A 29 20.65 -0.13 -24.78
N GLU A 30 21.32 0.78 -25.49
CA GLU A 30 20.80 2.13 -25.75
C GLU A 30 19.50 2.05 -26.56
N GLN A 31 19.45 1.27 -27.64
CA GLN A 31 18.24 1.06 -28.42
C GLN A 31 17.12 0.39 -27.61
N PHE A 32 17.43 -0.57 -26.74
CA PHE A 32 16.49 -1.21 -25.85
C PHE A 32 16.03 -0.26 -24.72
N TYR A 33 16.87 0.68 -24.28
CA TYR A 33 16.51 1.72 -23.32
C TYR A 33 15.64 2.79 -23.98
N ASP A 34 15.91 3.20 -25.21
CA ASP A 34 15.08 4.16 -25.94
C ASP A 34 13.66 3.59 -26.19
N GLU A 35 13.55 2.32 -26.60
CA GLU A 35 12.26 1.64 -26.76
C GLU A 35 11.52 1.46 -25.43
N ILE A 36 12.23 1.15 -24.34
CA ILE A 36 11.64 1.07 -22.98
C ILE A 36 11.32 2.47 -22.44
N GLU A 37 12.13 3.48 -22.72
CA GLU A 37 11.93 4.85 -22.27
C GLU A 37 10.67 5.44 -22.88
N GLU A 38 10.41 5.21 -24.18
CA GLU A 38 9.17 5.60 -24.84
C GLU A 38 7.94 4.90 -24.20
N HIS A 39 8.05 3.61 -23.83
CA HIS A 39 7.01 2.87 -23.12
C HIS A 39 6.83 3.30 -21.65
N ILE A 40 7.88 3.77 -21.00
CA ILE A 40 7.89 4.17 -19.60
C ILE A 40 7.44 5.64 -19.46
N GLU A 41 7.90 6.54 -20.34
CA GLU A 41 7.55 7.96 -20.29
C GLU A 41 6.10 8.21 -20.68
N GLU A 42 5.58 7.47 -21.65
CA GLU A 42 4.21 7.61 -22.10
C GLU A 42 3.18 6.88 -21.24
N HIS A 43 3.60 6.02 -20.28
CA HIS A 43 2.70 5.10 -19.56
C HIS A 43 1.70 4.39 -20.52
N ARG A 44 1.98 4.44 -21.80
CA ARG A 44 1.17 3.89 -22.90
C ARG A 44 1.98 2.84 -23.63
N CYS A 45 1.52 1.62 -23.58
CA CYS A 45 1.91 0.66 -24.58
C CYS A 45 1.09 0.91 -25.84
N PRO A 46 1.68 1.22 -27.01
CA PRO A 46 0.94 1.34 -28.27
C PRO A 46 0.14 0.08 -28.62
N ALA A 47 0.55 -1.09 -28.09
CA ALA A 47 -0.17 -2.35 -28.19
C ALA A 47 -1.21 -2.58 -27.09
N GLY A 48 -1.40 -1.65 -26.13
CA GLY A 48 -2.27 -1.84 -24.95
C GLY A 48 -1.71 -2.87 -23.96
N GLU A 49 -0.43 -3.23 -24.07
CA GLU A 49 0.19 -4.35 -23.32
C GLU A 49 1.02 -3.93 -22.10
N CYS A 50 1.18 -2.62 -21.80
CA CYS A 50 2.01 -2.14 -20.68
C CYS A 50 1.51 -2.65 -19.31
N ILE A 51 0.22 -2.86 -19.16
CA ILE A 51 -0.34 -3.56 -18.01
C ILE A 51 0.22 -4.99 -17.87
N HIS A 52 0.68 -5.59 -18.97
CA HIS A 52 1.33 -6.91 -18.99
C HIS A 52 2.76 -6.87 -18.43
N LEU A 53 3.45 -5.73 -18.44
CA LEU A 53 4.77 -5.57 -17.81
C LEU A 53 4.69 -5.64 -16.28
N LEU A 54 3.53 -5.32 -15.71
CA LEU A 54 3.25 -5.48 -14.29
C LEU A 54 2.78 -6.89 -13.92
N LYS A 55 2.55 -7.77 -14.91
CA LYS A 55 2.07 -9.13 -14.65
C LYS A 55 3.19 -9.97 -14.04
N PHE A 56 2.84 -10.70 -12.99
CA PHE A 56 3.74 -11.69 -12.43
C PHE A 56 4.01 -12.81 -13.42
N ARG A 57 5.27 -13.20 -13.53
CA ARG A 57 5.67 -14.32 -14.36
C ARG A 57 6.71 -15.18 -13.66
N ILE A 58 6.68 -16.47 -13.94
CA ILE A 58 7.65 -17.44 -13.42
C ILE A 58 8.77 -17.62 -14.45
N THR A 59 9.99 -17.33 -14.02
CA THR A 59 11.19 -17.42 -14.86
C THR A 59 11.76 -18.84 -14.92
N GLU A 60 12.79 -19.05 -15.76
CA GLU A 60 13.49 -20.32 -15.91
C GLU A 60 14.23 -20.79 -14.63
N LYS A 61 14.33 -19.91 -13.61
CA LYS A 61 14.86 -20.31 -12.29
C LYS A 61 13.91 -21.23 -11.50
N CYS A 62 12.71 -21.47 -12.01
CA CYS A 62 11.71 -22.31 -11.31
C CYS A 62 12.17 -23.77 -11.22
N ILE A 63 12.19 -24.29 -10.01
CA ILE A 63 12.54 -25.69 -9.71
C ILE A 63 11.31 -26.61 -9.52
N GLY A 64 10.09 -26.12 -9.75
CA GLY A 64 8.87 -26.91 -9.63
C GLY A 64 8.53 -27.37 -8.23
N CYS A 65 8.88 -26.59 -7.17
CA CYS A 65 8.68 -26.98 -5.77
C CYS A 65 7.24 -26.81 -5.24
N THR A 66 6.32 -26.29 -6.04
CA THR A 66 4.90 -26.01 -5.72
C THR A 66 4.64 -24.99 -4.59
N ALA A 67 5.67 -24.39 -3.99
CA ALA A 67 5.50 -23.47 -2.85
C ALA A 67 4.58 -22.29 -3.20
N CYS A 68 4.73 -21.73 -4.40
CA CYS A 68 3.91 -20.60 -4.90
C CYS A 68 2.43 -20.99 -5.08
N ALA A 69 2.15 -22.16 -5.62
CA ALA A 69 0.78 -22.65 -5.82
C ALA A 69 0.06 -22.89 -4.48
N ARG A 70 0.77 -23.42 -3.47
CA ARG A 70 0.20 -23.66 -2.12
C ARG A 70 -0.19 -22.40 -1.38
N VAL A 71 0.47 -21.28 -1.62
CA VAL A 71 0.19 -20.02 -0.92
C VAL A 71 -0.70 -19.07 -1.75
N CYS A 72 -1.07 -19.45 -2.97
CA CYS A 72 -1.91 -18.63 -3.81
C CYS A 72 -3.37 -18.68 -3.33
N PRO A 73 -3.92 -17.57 -2.81
CA PRO A 73 -5.27 -17.55 -2.24
C PRO A 73 -6.37 -17.70 -3.30
N VAL A 74 -6.06 -17.34 -4.56
CA VAL A 74 -7.01 -17.45 -5.70
C VAL A 74 -6.68 -18.62 -6.62
N LYS A 75 -5.73 -19.47 -6.24
CA LYS A 75 -5.36 -20.69 -6.96
C LYS A 75 -5.13 -20.48 -8.47
N CYS A 76 -4.46 -19.38 -8.82
CA CYS A 76 -4.15 -19.01 -10.21
C CYS A 76 -2.76 -19.46 -10.66
N ILE A 77 -2.11 -20.40 -9.95
CA ILE A 77 -0.78 -20.91 -10.28
C ILE A 77 -0.85 -22.38 -10.56
N ASP A 78 -0.59 -22.77 -11.81
CA ASP A 78 -0.63 -24.12 -12.30
C ASP A 78 0.77 -24.68 -12.54
N GLY A 79 0.95 -26.00 -12.38
CA GLY A 79 2.19 -26.73 -12.61
C GLY A 79 2.30 -27.97 -11.76
N LYS A 80 3.07 -28.94 -12.24
CA LYS A 80 3.35 -30.17 -11.52
C LYS A 80 4.66 -30.10 -10.74
N LEU A 81 4.84 -31.00 -9.79
CA LEU A 81 6.09 -31.15 -9.06
C LEU A 81 7.26 -31.40 -10.04
N LYS A 82 8.36 -30.67 -9.88
CA LYS A 82 9.56 -30.65 -10.74
C LYS A 82 9.35 -30.06 -12.14
N GLU A 83 8.20 -29.49 -12.44
CA GLU A 83 7.94 -28.75 -13.68
C GLU A 83 7.88 -27.24 -13.42
N LYS A 84 8.23 -26.43 -14.40
CA LYS A 84 8.06 -24.97 -14.32
C LYS A 84 6.57 -24.66 -14.19
N HIS A 85 6.20 -23.84 -13.19
CA HIS A 85 4.85 -23.36 -12.99
C HIS A 85 4.50 -22.16 -13.88
N THR A 86 3.22 -21.90 -14.06
CA THR A 86 2.68 -20.75 -14.78
C THR A 86 1.69 -19.99 -13.90
N ILE A 87 1.50 -18.71 -14.16
CA ILE A 87 0.52 -17.87 -13.46
C ILE A 87 -0.56 -17.45 -14.45
N ASP A 88 -1.81 -17.76 -14.14
CA ASP A 88 -2.97 -17.16 -14.80
C ASP A 88 -3.09 -15.70 -14.32
N THR A 89 -2.61 -14.80 -15.15
CA THR A 89 -2.54 -13.36 -14.82
C THR A 89 -3.90 -12.69 -14.75
N ASP A 90 -4.92 -13.24 -15.40
CA ASP A 90 -6.27 -12.68 -15.40
C ASP A 90 -6.98 -12.95 -14.08
N ARG A 91 -6.70 -14.11 -13.45
CA ARG A 91 -7.17 -14.46 -12.09
C ARG A 91 -6.30 -13.90 -10.98
N CYS A 92 -5.05 -13.54 -11.29
CA CYS A 92 -4.07 -13.07 -10.30
C CYS A 92 -4.49 -11.74 -9.67
N THR A 93 -4.54 -11.67 -8.33
CA THR A 93 -4.82 -10.44 -7.56
C THR A 93 -3.58 -9.59 -7.27
N HIS A 94 -2.43 -9.97 -7.78
CA HIS A 94 -1.12 -9.32 -7.56
C HIS A 94 -0.67 -9.23 -6.09
N CYS A 95 -1.23 -10.02 -5.18
CA CYS A 95 -0.92 -9.96 -3.74
C CYS A 95 0.55 -10.24 -3.38
N GLY A 96 1.32 -10.90 -4.25
CA GLY A 96 2.75 -11.15 -4.08
C GLY A 96 3.11 -12.25 -3.08
N GLN A 97 2.16 -12.99 -2.51
CA GLN A 97 2.45 -14.07 -1.57
C GLN A 97 3.30 -15.19 -2.19
N CYS A 98 3.11 -15.45 -3.48
CA CYS A 98 3.93 -16.42 -4.25
C CYS A 98 5.39 -15.98 -4.35
N VAL A 99 5.65 -14.68 -4.51
CA VAL A 99 7.02 -14.12 -4.56
C VAL A 99 7.70 -14.30 -3.22
N ALA A 100 7.00 -13.96 -2.12
CA ALA A 100 7.50 -14.13 -0.75
C ALA A 100 7.79 -15.62 -0.42
N ALA A 101 6.99 -16.56 -0.97
CA ALA A 101 7.14 -17.99 -0.73
C ALA A 101 8.20 -18.67 -1.62
N CYS A 102 8.60 -18.05 -2.74
CA CYS A 102 9.53 -18.69 -3.67
C CYS A 102 10.94 -18.81 -3.09
N PRO A 103 11.48 -20.04 -2.90
CA PRO A 103 12.79 -20.22 -2.27
C PRO A 103 13.95 -19.76 -3.15
N VAL A 104 13.77 -19.80 -4.49
CA VAL A 104 14.81 -19.53 -5.47
C VAL A 104 14.66 -18.17 -6.21
N GLY A 105 13.66 -17.35 -5.81
CA GLY A 105 13.41 -16.05 -6.44
C GLY A 105 13.06 -16.17 -7.93
N ALA A 106 12.30 -17.20 -8.31
CA ALA A 106 11.95 -17.45 -9.72
C ALA A 106 10.76 -16.62 -10.22
N ILE A 107 10.13 -15.82 -9.36
CA ILE A 107 8.92 -15.06 -9.72
C ILE A 107 9.29 -13.59 -9.89
N PHE A 108 9.07 -13.08 -11.09
CA PHE A 108 9.23 -11.67 -11.42
C PHE A 108 7.96 -10.88 -11.03
N GLU A 109 8.14 -9.70 -10.45
CA GLU A 109 7.06 -8.91 -9.83
C GLU A 109 6.89 -7.50 -10.42
N GLY A 110 7.55 -7.19 -11.53
CA GLY A 110 7.72 -5.83 -12.03
C GLY A 110 8.78 -5.09 -11.19
N ASP A 111 9.67 -4.37 -11.83
CA ASP A 111 10.77 -3.67 -11.14
C ASP A 111 10.73 -2.17 -11.49
N HIS A 112 10.45 -1.32 -10.50
CA HIS A 112 10.45 0.14 -10.64
C HIS A 112 11.73 0.78 -10.10
N THR A 113 12.74 -0.02 -9.73
CA THR A 113 13.97 0.51 -9.11
C THR A 113 14.75 1.37 -10.07
N LEU A 114 14.80 1.00 -11.36
CA LEU A 114 15.49 1.79 -12.40
C LEU A 114 14.82 3.15 -12.62
N ASN A 115 13.48 3.21 -12.60
CA ASN A 115 12.74 4.45 -12.73
C ASN A 115 13.11 5.43 -11.59
N LEU A 116 13.09 4.94 -10.35
CA LEU A 116 13.49 5.73 -9.18
C LEU A 116 14.94 6.23 -9.31
N LEU A 117 15.88 5.33 -9.66
CA LEU A 117 17.29 5.68 -9.76
C LEU A 117 17.56 6.70 -10.89
N ARG A 118 16.84 6.60 -12.01
CA ARG A 118 16.88 7.57 -13.10
C ARG A 118 16.41 8.95 -12.64
N ASP A 119 15.27 9.02 -11.98
CA ASP A 119 14.71 10.30 -11.51
C ASP A 119 15.57 10.93 -10.41
N LEU A 120 16.21 10.12 -9.56
CA LEU A 120 17.23 10.59 -8.61
C LEU A 120 18.49 11.13 -9.31
N ALA A 121 18.85 10.57 -10.48
CA ALA A 121 20.02 10.99 -11.27
C ALA A 121 19.76 12.27 -12.06
N THR A 122 18.52 12.51 -12.46
CA THR A 122 18.14 13.63 -13.33
C THR A 122 17.44 14.73 -12.53
N PRO A 123 17.87 16.00 -12.62
CA PRO A 123 17.26 17.11 -11.86
C PRO A 123 15.93 17.60 -12.45
N ARG A 124 15.32 16.87 -13.37
CA ARG A 124 14.09 17.26 -14.07
C ARG A 124 12.85 17.24 -13.17
N LYS A 125 12.81 16.30 -12.20
CA LYS A 125 11.69 16.14 -11.27
C LYS A 125 12.17 16.22 -9.83
N LYS A 126 11.27 16.62 -8.94
CA LYS A 126 11.43 16.47 -7.50
C LYS A 126 10.96 15.09 -7.09
N VAL A 127 11.85 14.31 -6.52
CA VAL A 127 11.53 12.97 -6.03
C VAL A 127 10.90 13.08 -4.64
N VAL A 128 9.60 12.81 -4.59
CA VAL A 128 8.78 12.85 -3.38
C VAL A 128 8.42 11.43 -2.99
N VAL A 129 8.91 10.99 -1.84
CA VAL A 129 8.70 9.62 -1.34
C VAL A 129 7.70 9.62 -0.20
N GLN A 130 6.77 8.68 -0.22
CA GLN A 130 5.93 8.31 0.92
C GLN A 130 6.29 6.92 1.43
N VAL A 131 6.22 6.72 2.74
CA VAL A 131 6.58 5.45 3.39
C VAL A 131 5.38 4.87 4.15
N ALA A 132 4.98 3.64 3.82
CA ALA A 132 3.88 2.97 4.50
C ALA A 132 4.25 2.53 5.95
N PRO A 133 3.26 2.52 6.89
CA PRO A 133 3.49 2.20 8.30
C PRO A 133 4.24 0.88 8.52
N ALA A 134 3.88 -0.18 7.81
CA ALA A 134 4.47 -1.51 7.99
C ALA A 134 5.93 -1.64 7.51
N VAL A 135 6.44 -0.67 6.75
CA VAL A 135 7.83 -0.70 6.25
C VAL A 135 8.82 -0.48 7.40
N ARG A 136 8.56 0.50 8.26
CA ARG A 136 9.46 0.92 9.36
C ARG A 136 9.72 -0.15 10.42
N VAL A 137 8.81 -1.13 10.57
CA VAL A 137 8.93 -2.24 11.52
C VAL A 137 9.44 -3.53 10.90
N ALA A 138 9.81 -3.52 9.63
CA ALA A 138 10.26 -4.70 8.89
C ALA A 138 11.60 -4.51 8.17
N ILE A 139 11.87 -3.32 7.61
CA ILE A 139 13.08 -3.09 6.78
C ILE A 139 14.36 -3.28 7.58
N GLY A 140 14.35 -2.97 8.87
CA GLY A 140 15.49 -3.12 9.77
C GLY A 140 16.03 -4.55 9.87
N GLU A 141 15.18 -5.57 9.67
CA GLU A 141 15.56 -6.98 9.72
C GLU A 141 16.70 -7.32 8.74
N ALA A 142 16.75 -6.66 7.58
CA ALA A 142 17.80 -6.85 6.58
C ALA A 142 19.16 -6.23 6.98
N PHE A 143 19.19 -5.46 8.06
CA PHE A 143 20.34 -4.76 8.63
C PHE A 143 20.65 -5.20 10.07
N GLY A 144 20.08 -6.34 10.50
CA GLY A 144 20.38 -6.95 11.79
C GLY A 144 19.50 -6.48 12.96
N PHE A 145 18.50 -5.63 12.73
CA PHE A 145 17.54 -5.26 13.77
C PHE A 145 16.54 -6.40 14.01
N GLU A 146 16.07 -6.51 15.25
CA GLU A 146 14.99 -7.44 15.58
C GLU A 146 13.70 -7.09 14.84
N PRO A 147 12.88 -8.08 14.39
CA PRO A 147 11.58 -7.82 13.82
C PRO A 147 10.72 -6.95 14.75
N GLY A 148 10.02 -5.98 14.20
CA GLY A 148 9.19 -5.05 14.96
C GLY A 148 9.92 -3.83 15.51
N THR A 149 11.26 -3.75 15.39
CA THR A 149 12.01 -2.55 15.75
C THR A 149 11.59 -1.39 14.84
N ASN A 150 11.18 -0.27 15.44
CA ASN A 150 10.93 0.97 14.71
C ASN A 150 12.23 1.61 14.26
N VAL A 151 12.49 1.61 12.96
CA VAL A 151 13.68 2.24 12.36
C VAL A 151 13.30 3.47 11.50
N GLU A 152 12.18 4.12 11.81
CA GLU A 152 11.61 5.23 11.06
C GLU A 152 12.62 6.32 10.74
N LYS A 153 13.23 6.92 11.75
CA LYS A 153 14.20 8.03 11.60
C LYS A 153 15.43 7.64 10.79
N LYS A 154 15.91 6.40 10.98
CA LYS A 154 17.00 5.84 10.18
C LYS A 154 16.59 5.62 8.72
N LEU A 155 15.35 5.20 8.49
CA LEU A 155 14.82 5.03 7.14
C LEU A 155 14.73 6.36 6.41
N VAL A 156 14.24 7.42 7.08
CA VAL A 156 14.21 8.77 6.52
C VAL A 156 15.64 9.23 6.19
N GLY A 157 16.59 9.09 7.11
CA GLY A 157 17.99 9.44 6.88
C GLY A 157 18.63 8.67 5.72
N ALA A 158 18.30 7.37 5.58
CA ALA A 158 18.76 6.55 4.46
C ALA A 158 18.19 7.02 3.10
N LEU A 159 16.92 7.39 3.04
CA LEU A 159 16.29 7.93 1.84
C LEU A 159 16.87 9.30 1.47
N LYS A 160 17.09 10.18 2.45
CA LYS A 160 17.77 11.47 2.21
C LYS A 160 19.21 11.26 1.73
N LYS A 161 19.93 10.29 2.29
CA LYS A 161 21.29 9.92 1.84
C LYS A 161 21.29 9.36 0.43
N LEU A 162 20.23 8.64 0.01
CA LEU A 162 20.05 8.16 -1.37
C LEU A 162 19.82 9.31 -2.35
N GLY A 163 19.40 10.48 -1.88
CA GLY A 163 19.20 11.69 -2.66
C GLY A 163 17.74 12.08 -2.88
N VAL A 164 16.81 11.49 -2.13
CA VAL A 164 15.38 11.85 -2.17
C VAL A 164 15.19 13.29 -1.74
N ASP A 165 14.43 14.08 -2.50
CA ASP A 165 14.19 15.50 -2.20
C ASP A 165 13.28 15.67 -0.97
N TYR A 166 12.15 14.93 -0.94
CA TYR A 166 11.20 14.99 0.16
C TYR A 166 10.78 13.58 0.58
N VAL A 167 10.74 13.34 1.89
CA VAL A 167 10.35 12.06 2.49
C VAL A 167 9.19 12.30 3.44
N PHE A 168 8.02 11.78 3.10
CA PHE A 168 6.80 11.91 3.86
C PHE A 168 6.30 10.55 4.35
N ASP A 169 5.27 10.58 5.16
CA ASP A 169 4.65 9.39 5.74
C ASP A 169 3.27 9.13 5.14
N THR A 170 3.05 7.97 4.55
CA THR A 170 1.72 7.52 4.12
C THR A 170 0.73 7.47 5.30
N THR A 171 1.22 7.37 6.53
CA THR A 171 0.41 7.29 7.75
C THR A 171 -0.46 8.53 7.94
N TRP A 172 0.03 9.72 7.57
CA TRP A 172 -0.77 10.94 7.56
C TRP A 172 -1.99 10.81 6.61
N ALA A 173 -1.78 10.24 5.43
CA ALA A 173 -2.88 10.00 4.49
C ALA A 173 -3.80 8.86 4.95
N ALA A 174 -3.33 7.95 5.80
CA ALA A 174 -4.21 6.99 6.46
C ALA A 174 -5.18 7.69 7.43
N ASP A 175 -4.75 8.74 8.12
CA ASP A 175 -5.67 9.58 8.91
C ASP A 175 -6.73 10.24 8.02
N MET A 176 -6.35 10.74 6.83
CA MET A 176 -7.30 11.28 5.86
C MET A 176 -8.29 10.22 5.36
N THR A 177 -7.80 9.00 5.06
CA THR A 177 -8.67 7.87 4.67
C THR A 177 -9.69 7.57 5.76
N ILE A 178 -9.28 7.58 7.05
CA ILE A 178 -10.21 7.35 8.16
C ILE A 178 -11.27 8.45 8.27
N MET A 179 -10.91 9.70 8.03
CA MET A 179 -11.91 10.77 8.05
C MET A 179 -13.00 10.55 7.01
N GLU A 180 -12.62 10.16 5.78
CA GLU A 180 -13.58 9.88 4.71
C GLU A 180 -14.36 8.58 4.97
N GLU A 181 -13.69 7.47 5.35
CA GLU A 181 -14.38 6.19 5.63
C GLU A 181 -15.31 6.29 6.84
N ALA A 182 -14.92 7.01 7.90
CA ALA A 182 -15.77 7.19 9.08
C ALA A 182 -17.02 8.02 8.74
N ALA A 183 -16.86 9.10 7.97
CA ALA A 183 -17.98 9.92 7.52
C ALA A 183 -18.91 9.15 6.57
N GLU A 184 -18.34 8.38 5.61
CA GLU A 184 -19.11 7.51 4.73
C GLU A 184 -19.86 6.42 5.49
N PHE A 185 -19.23 5.81 6.50
CA PHE A 185 -19.88 4.82 7.35
C PHE A 185 -21.03 5.41 8.14
N GLN A 186 -20.82 6.59 8.74
CA GLN A 186 -21.89 7.29 9.46
C GLN A 186 -23.07 7.61 8.52
N GLU A 187 -22.83 8.18 7.35
CA GLU A 187 -23.87 8.49 6.36
C GLU A 187 -24.65 7.24 5.95
N ARG A 188 -23.93 6.13 5.64
CA ARG A 188 -24.57 4.86 5.26
C ARG A 188 -25.43 4.29 6.38
N LEU A 189 -24.98 4.33 7.64
CA LEU A 189 -25.74 3.87 8.80
C LEU A 189 -27.02 4.70 8.97
N GLU A 190 -26.92 6.03 8.95
CA GLU A 190 -28.06 6.91 9.09
C GLU A 190 -29.12 6.67 8.00
N ARG A 191 -28.72 6.54 6.76
CA ARG A 191 -29.62 6.27 5.64
C ARG A 191 -30.26 4.89 5.75
N TYR A 192 -29.46 3.86 6.09
CA TYR A 192 -29.95 2.50 6.28
C TYR A 192 -31.06 2.44 7.37
N TYR A 193 -30.82 3.03 8.53
CA TYR A 193 -31.80 3.05 9.61
C TYR A 193 -33.01 3.96 9.36
N LYS A 194 -32.91 4.90 8.41
CA LYS A 194 -34.05 5.67 7.90
C LYS A 194 -34.86 4.91 6.82
N GLY A 195 -34.46 3.70 6.45
CA GLY A 195 -35.15 2.86 5.47
C GLY A 195 -34.83 3.22 4.02
N ASP A 196 -33.65 3.77 3.74
CA ASP A 196 -33.20 4.03 2.35
C ASP A 196 -32.70 2.75 1.69
N ASP A 197 -33.52 2.15 0.83
CA ASP A 197 -33.24 0.89 0.13
C ASP A 197 -32.07 1.00 -0.88
N THR A 198 -31.59 2.20 -1.18
CA THR A 198 -30.46 2.42 -2.08
C THR A 198 -29.13 2.20 -1.40
N VAL A 199 -29.09 2.19 -0.07
CA VAL A 199 -27.90 1.97 0.72
C VAL A 199 -27.77 0.52 1.15
N LYS A 200 -26.61 -0.06 0.92
CA LYS A 200 -26.29 -1.43 1.35
C LYS A 200 -25.24 -1.46 2.43
N LEU A 201 -25.43 -2.36 3.37
CA LEU A 201 -24.42 -2.79 4.34
C LEU A 201 -23.99 -4.23 4.03
N PRO A 202 -22.78 -4.64 4.46
CA PRO A 202 -21.79 -3.86 5.21
C PRO A 202 -21.03 -2.86 4.35
N ILE A 203 -20.44 -1.82 4.95
CA ILE A 203 -19.32 -1.12 4.31
C ILE A 203 -18.08 -2.00 4.41
N LEU A 204 -17.36 -2.15 3.30
CA LEU A 204 -16.10 -2.92 3.24
C LEU A 204 -14.92 -1.95 3.07
N THR A 205 -13.89 -2.06 3.91
CA THR A 205 -12.68 -1.24 3.70
C THR A 205 -12.07 -1.51 2.34
N SER A 206 -11.54 -0.49 1.68
CA SER A 206 -11.06 -0.57 0.30
C SER A 206 -9.57 -0.27 0.10
N CYS A 207 -8.83 -0.03 1.17
CA CYS A 207 -7.41 0.34 1.10
C CYS A 207 -6.46 -0.79 0.61
N CYS A 208 -6.94 -2.05 0.52
CA CYS A 208 -6.15 -3.20 0.07
C CYS A 208 -6.42 -3.52 -1.43
N PRO A 209 -5.52 -3.17 -2.37
CA PRO A 209 -5.79 -3.33 -3.81
C PRO A 209 -5.89 -4.78 -4.28
N ALA A 210 -5.23 -5.72 -3.61
CA ALA A 210 -5.39 -7.15 -3.94
C ALA A 210 -6.78 -7.67 -3.56
N TRP A 211 -7.37 -7.14 -2.51
CA TRP A 211 -8.74 -7.39 -2.10
C TRP A 211 -9.72 -6.72 -3.08
N VAL A 212 -9.50 -5.44 -3.40
CA VAL A 212 -10.34 -4.72 -4.36
C VAL A 212 -10.37 -5.45 -5.71
N LYS A 213 -9.21 -5.87 -6.25
CA LYS A 213 -9.17 -6.66 -7.48
C LYS A 213 -9.91 -7.99 -7.33
N PHE A 214 -9.87 -8.62 -6.17
CA PHE A 214 -10.56 -9.88 -5.90
C PHE A 214 -12.09 -9.72 -5.94
N ILE A 215 -12.65 -8.68 -5.32
CA ILE A 215 -14.10 -8.43 -5.33
C ILE A 215 -14.57 -8.03 -6.74
N GLU A 216 -13.82 -7.18 -7.46
CA GLU A 216 -14.12 -6.82 -8.85
C GLU A 216 -14.21 -8.03 -9.78
N GLN A 217 -13.43 -9.10 -9.51
CA GLN A 217 -13.39 -10.30 -10.35
C GLN A 217 -14.42 -11.35 -9.95
N ASN A 218 -14.78 -11.46 -8.67
CA ASN A 218 -15.53 -12.61 -8.16
C ASN A 218 -16.92 -12.24 -7.60
N TYR A 219 -17.16 -10.96 -7.29
CA TYR A 219 -18.39 -10.47 -6.68
C TYR A 219 -18.92 -9.20 -7.37
N PRO A 220 -19.21 -9.27 -8.69
CA PRO A 220 -19.64 -8.10 -9.47
C PRO A 220 -20.96 -7.48 -9.00
N ASP A 221 -21.77 -8.23 -8.28
CA ASP A 221 -23.04 -7.85 -7.66
C ASP A 221 -22.86 -7.09 -6.33
N MET A 222 -21.63 -6.97 -5.82
CA MET A 222 -21.31 -6.32 -4.55
C MET A 222 -20.40 -5.10 -4.74
N MET A 223 -20.43 -4.42 -5.89
CA MET A 223 -19.56 -3.27 -6.16
C MET A 223 -19.97 -1.98 -5.43
N ASP A 224 -21.14 -1.96 -4.86
CA ASP A 224 -21.70 -0.84 -4.09
C ASP A 224 -21.41 -0.89 -2.58
N VAL A 225 -20.80 -1.98 -2.09
CA VAL A 225 -20.48 -2.13 -0.65
C VAL A 225 -19.06 -1.71 -0.25
N PRO A 226 -17.99 -1.78 -1.10
CA PRO A 226 -16.71 -1.21 -0.73
C PRO A 226 -16.81 0.29 -0.45
N SER A 227 -15.99 0.79 0.49
CA SER A 227 -15.80 2.22 0.69
C SER A 227 -15.27 2.87 -0.59
N THR A 228 -15.75 4.06 -0.89
CA THR A 228 -15.31 4.83 -2.05
C THR A 228 -14.03 5.63 -1.78
N ALA A 229 -13.60 5.73 -0.52
CA ALA A 229 -12.35 6.39 -0.18
C ALA A 229 -11.15 5.72 -0.87
N LYS A 230 -10.28 6.52 -1.48
CA LYS A 230 -9.00 6.03 -2.02
C LYS A 230 -8.14 5.45 -0.89
N SER A 231 -7.23 4.56 -1.23
CA SER A 231 -6.25 4.09 -0.27
C SER A 231 -5.33 5.23 0.21
N PRO A 232 -4.71 5.09 1.40
CA PRO A 232 -3.75 6.09 1.89
C PRO A 232 -2.63 6.42 0.90
N MET A 233 -2.19 5.46 0.09
CA MET A 233 -1.17 5.69 -0.94
C MET A 233 -1.66 6.67 -2.00
N GLU A 234 -2.86 6.46 -2.53
CA GLU A 234 -3.40 7.32 -3.59
C GLU A 234 -3.90 8.67 -3.04
N ILE A 235 -4.45 8.71 -1.82
CA ILE A 235 -4.77 9.98 -1.14
C ILE A 235 -3.51 10.82 -0.98
N PHE A 236 -2.42 10.23 -0.45
CA PHE A 236 -1.14 10.93 -0.32
C PHE A 236 -0.68 11.51 -1.67
N SER A 237 -0.61 10.66 -2.70
CA SER A 237 -0.08 11.04 -4.00
C SER A 237 -0.92 12.11 -4.69
N THR A 238 -2.26 12.01 -4.59
CA THR A 238 -3.17 13.05 -5.09
C THR A 238 -2.91 14.39 -4.39
N ILE A 239 -2.86 14.40 -3.06
CA ILE A 239 -2.62 15.64 -2.28
C ILE A 239 -1.22 16.19 -2.54
N ALA A 240 -0.21 15.33 -2.60
CA ALA A 240 1.16 15.74 -2.86
C ALA A 240 1.31 16.43 -4.23
N LYS A 241 0.65 15.92 -5.28
CA LYS A 241 0.72 16.49 -6.63
C LYS A 241 -0.25 17.66 -6.85
N ASP A 242 -1.50 17.58 -6.34
CA ASP A 242 -2.55 18.56 -6.65
C ASP A 242 -2.59 19.74 -5.67
N ILE A 243 -2.11 19.57 -4.44
CA ILE A 243 -2.15 20.58 -3.39
C ILE A 243 -0.73 21.00 -2.99
N TRP A 244 0.03 20.09 -2.36
CA TRP A 244 1.34 20.41 -1.80
C TRP A 244 2.33 20.92 -2.85
N ALA A 245 2.41 20.30 -4.03
CA ALA A 245 3.30 20.74 -5.09
C ALA A 245 3.02 22.20 -5.51
N LYS A 246 1.74 22.57 -5.65
CA LYS A 246 1.34 23.95 -5.98
C LYS A 246 1.76 24.95 -4.89
N GLU A 247 1.63 24.57 -3.61
CA GLU A 247 2.10 25.42 -2.50
C GLU A 247 3.61 25.63 -2.53
N GLN A 248 4.37 24.62 -2.98
CA GLN A 248 5.82 24.70 -3.14
C GLN A 248 6.24 25.36 -4.46
N GLY A 249 5.29 25.78 -5.30
CA GLY A 249 5.55 26.39 -6.61
C GLY A 249 5.96 25.39 -7.69
N PHE A 250 5.67 24.10 -7.50
CA PHE A 250 5.91 23.05 -8.50
C PHE A 250 4.63 22.75 -9.29
N ARG A 251 4.79 22.40 -10.55
CA ARG A 251 3.73 21.79 -11.33
C ARG A 251 3.66 20.28 -11.05
N ARG A 252 2.49 19.69 -11.32
CA ARG A 252 2.26 18.26 -11.11
C ARG A 252 3.29 17.37 -11.82
N GLU A 253 3.68 17.74 -13.06
CA GLU A 253 4.62 17.01 -13.89
C GLU A 253 6.07 17.08 -13.39
N GLU A 254 6.38 18.05 -12.54
CA GLU A 254 7.69 18.25 -11.93
C GLU A 254 7.88 17.41 -10.67
N ILE A 255 6.87 16.63 -10.26
CA ILE A 255 6.91 15.71 -9.13
C ILE A 255 6.98 14.27 -9.64
N ALA A 256 7.95 13.52 -9.13
CA ALA A 256 7.94 12.05 -9.16
C ALA A 256 7.45 11.55 -7.79
N SER A 257 6.17 11.13 -7.73
CA SER A 257 5.55 10.58 -6.52
C SER A 257 5.89 9.09 -6.40
N VAL A 258 6.65 8.73 -5.38
CA VAL A 258 7.18 7.39 -5.16
C VAL A 258 6.63 6.81 -3.85
N ALA A 259 6.03 5.64 -3.90
CA ALA A 259 5.48 4.98 -2.72
C ALA A 259 6.36 3.79 -2.29
N ILE A 260 6.86 3.83 -1.06
CA ILE A 260 7.59 2.69 -0.45
C ILE A 260 6.57 1.83 0.30
N MET A 261 6.30 0.63 -0.22
CA MET A 261 5.16 -0.18 0.19
C MET A 261 5.54 -1.61 0.61
N PRO A 262 4.84 -2.20 1.60
CA PRO A 262 4.99 -3.61 1.96
C PRO A 262 4.30 -4.55 0.96
N CYS A 263 3.66 -4.01 -0.06
CA CYS A 263 2.65 -4.66 -0.89
C CYS A 263 3.02 -4.56 -2.36
N LEU A 264 2.88 -5.67 -3.12
CA LEU A 264 3.12 -5.67 -4.57
C LEU A 264 1.87 -5.29 -5.37
N ALA A 265 0.67 -5.51 -4.82
CA ALA A 265 -0.57 -5.09 -5.46
C ALA A 265 -0.70 -3.56 -5.56
N LYS A 266 0.07 -2.80 -4.77
CA LYS A 266 0.17 -1.35 -4.87
C LYS A 266 0.75 -0.88 -6.21
N LYS A 267 1.63 -1.68 -6.85
CA LYS A 267 2.08 -1.42 -8.23
C LYS A 267 0.93 -1.48 -9.23
N TYR A 268 0.02 -2.44 -9.04
CA TYR A 268 -1.18 -2.55 -9.85
C TYR A 268 -2.18 -1.41 -9.58
N GLU A 269 -2.33 -1.02 -8.32
CA GLU A 269 -3.20 0.11 -7.94
C GLU A 269 -2.72 1.42 -8.57
N ALA A 270 -1.43 1.74 -8.45
CA ALA A 270 -0.83 2.94 -9.03
C ALA A 270 -0.99 3.05 -10.56
N ALA A 271 -1.12 1.92 -11.25
CA ALA A 271 -1.32 1.87 -12.69
C ALA A 271 -2.81 1.89 -13.13
N ARG A 272 -3.75 2.07 -12.18
CA ARG A 272 -5.17 2.16 -12.53
C ARG A 272 -5.48 3.53 -13.16
N PRO A 273 -6.23 3.56 -14.28
CA PRO A 273 -6.47 4.82 -15.01
C PRO A 273 -7.26 5.85 -14.21
N GLU A 274 -8.08 5.42 -13.24
CA GLU A 274 -8.82 6.31 -12.36
C GLU A 274 -7.94 7.12 -11.40
N PHE A 275 -6.67 6.75 -11.22
CA PHE A 275 -5.69 7.46 -10.41
C PHE A 275 -4.72 8.28 -11.26
N SER A 276 -5.26 8.98 -12.26
CA SER A 276 -4.47 9.82 -13.14
C SER A 276 -5.21 11.11 -13.53
N ARG A 277 -4.45 12.12 -13.94
CA ARG A 277 -4.93 13.32 -14.62
C ARG A 277 -4.37 13.31 -16.05
N GLY A 278 -5.13 12.73 -16.98
CA GLY A 278 -4.61 12.41 -18.30
C GLY A 278 -3.50 11.36 -18.22
N ASP A 279 -2.34 11.66 -18.75
CA ASP A 279 -1.19 10.76 -18.75
C ASP A 279 -0.32 10.89 -17.48
N ASN A 280 -0.67 11.77 -16.54
CA ASN A 280 0.04 11.98 -15.28
C ASN A 280 -0.63 11.24 -14.13
N TYR A 281 -0.07 10.11 -13.73
CA TYR A 281 -0.56 9.30 -12.62
C TYR A 281 -0.36 9.99 -11.26
N ASP A 282 -1.21 9.69 -10.28
CA ASP A 282 -1.07 10.19 -8.91
C ASP A 282 0.19 9.62 -8.29
N THR A 283 0.38 8.29 -8.33
CA THR A 283 1.59 7.58 -7.92
C THR A 283 2.39 7.15 -9.15
N ASP A 284 3.61 7.66 -9.35
CA ASP A 284 4.45 7.31 -10.51
C ASP A 284 5.11 5.93 -10.33
N TYR A 285 5.68 5.65 -9.15
CA TYR A 285 6.38 4.39 -8.90
C TYR A 285 6.05 3.82 -7.53
N VAL A 286 6.01 2.49 -7.45
CA VAL A 286 5.88 1.77 -6.18
C VAL A 286 7.10 0.88 -5.99
N ILE A 287 7.85 1.13 -4.92
CA ILE A 287 9.02 0.36 -4.52
C ILE A 287 8.65 -0.49 -3.31
N SER A 288 8.82 -1.81 -3.41
CA SER A 288 8.59 -2.69 -2.27
C SER A 288 9.68 -2.56 -1.22
N THR A 289 9.39 -2.97 0.02
CA THR A 289 10.41 -3.01 1.10
C THR A 289 11.65 -3.81 0.66
N ARG A 290 11.46 -4.93 -0.06
CA ARG A 290 12.60 -5.73 -0.56
C ARG A 290 13.41 -5.02 -1.63
N GLU A 291 12.77 -4.32 -2.55
CA GLU A 291 13.46 -3.52 -3.57
C GLU A 291 14.26 -2.40 -2.92
N LEU A 292 13.69 -1.71 -1.93
CA LEU A 292 14.40 -0.67 -1.19
C LEU A 292 15.62 -1.20 -0.42
N ILE A 293 15.49 -2.38 0.22
CA ILE A 293 16.62 -3.07 0.86
C ILE A 293 17.74 -3.33 -0.15
N LYS A 294 17.38 -3.78 -1.36
CA LYS A 294 18.34 -4.02 -2.44
C LYS A 294 19.03 -2.73 -2.84
N ILE A 295 18.27 -1.65 -3.08
CA ILE A 295 18.80 -0.33 -3.42
C ILE A 295 19.79 0.14 -2.34
N PHE A 296 19.43 0.09 -1.07
CA PHE A 296 20.31 0.52 0.02
C PHE A 296 21.61 -0.27 0.06
N LYS A 297 21.53 -1.61 -0.04
CA LYS A 297 22.74 -2.47 -0.04
C LYS A 297 23.64 -2.21 -1.24
N GLU A 298 23.06 -2.05 -2.44
CA GLU A 298 23.82 -1.78 -3.67
C GLU A 298 24.41 -0.37 -3.67
N SER A 299 23.78 0.59 -2.98
CA SER A 299 24.27 1.96 -2.79
C SER A 299 25.22 2.13 -1.60
N GLY A 300 25.54 1.04 -0.88
CA GLY A 300 26.39 1.09 0.31
C GLY A 300 25.77 1.84 1.49
N ILE A 301 24.43 1.90 1.56
CA ILE A 301 23.69 2.51 2.67
C ILE A 301 23.34 1.44 3.69
N ASP A 302 23.85 1.61 4.92
CA ASP A 302 23.55 0.76 6.06
C ASP A 302 22.76 1.54 7.10
N LEU A 303 21.57 1.05 7.48
CA LEU A 303 20.70 1.69 8.47
C LEU A 303 21.36 1.85 9.85
N ASN A 304 22.38 1.04 10.17
CA ASN A 304 23.11 1.20 11.42
C ASN A 304 23.94 2.50 11.46
N ASN A 305 24.35 3.02 10.28
CA ASN A 305 25.32 4.09 10.12
C ASN A 305 24.75 5.33 9.40
N VAL A 306 23.43 5.52 9.41
CA VAL A 306 22.79 6.71 8.85
C VAL A 306 22.38 7.68 9.94
N GLU A 307 22.36 8.97 9.61
CA GLU A 307 21.78 9.99 10.46
C GLU A 307 20.28 9.74 10.67
N GLU A 308 19.79 9.97 11.87
CA GLU A 308 18.37 9.90 12.19
C GLU A 308 17.71 11.23 11.84
N LEU A 309 16.75 11.19 10.91
CA LEU A 309 16.01 12.37 10.43
C LEU A 309 14.51 12.15 10.60
N GLU A 310 13.79 13.26 10.83
CA GLU A 310 12.32 13.27 10.83
C GLU A 310 11.78 13.34 9.42
N PHE A 311 10.51 12.93 9.23
CA PHE A 311 9.78 13.17 8.00
C PHE A 311 9.63 14.66 7.71
N ASP A 312 9.55 15.02 6.44
CA ASP A 312 9.29 16.39 6.02
C ASP A 312 7.85 16.81 6.40
N ASN A 313 7.67 18.09 6.75
CA ASN A 313 6.38 18.67 7.08
C ASN A 313 5.72 19.32 5.83
N PRO A 314 4.39 19.45 5.82
CA PRO A 314 3.42 19.06 6.85
C PRO A 314 2.91 17.62 6.70
N LEU A 315 3.15 16.95 5.56
CA LEU A 315 2.54 15.65 5.21
C LEU A 315 3.20 14.44 5.93
N GLY A 316 4.19 14.67 6.77
CA GLY A 316 4.83 13.67 7.60
C GLY A 316 4.24 13.52 9.02
N GLN A 317 3.30 14.38 9.41
CA GLN A 317 2.70 14.35 10.75
C GLN A 317 1.46 13.45 10.79
N TYR A 318 1.45 12.46 11.67
CA TYR A 318 0.43 11.40 11.71
C TYR A 318 -0.05 11.10 13.14
N SER A 319 -1.18 10.40 13.24
CA SER A 319 -1.71 9.87 14.50
C SER A 319 -1.41 8.38 14.69
N GLY A 320 -1.63 7.90 15.93
CA GLY A 320 -1.55 6.47 16.23
C GLY A 320 -2.58 5.63 15.46
N ALA A 321 -3.74 6.21 15.13
CA ALA A 321 -4.74 5.55 14.30
C ALA A 321 -4.18 5.20 12.91
N GLY A 322 -3.47 6.11 12.25
CA GLY A 322 -2.84 5.84 10.96
C GLY A 322 -1.76 4.76 11.02
N ILE A 323 -0.99 4.70 12.12
CA ILE A 323 0.08 3.69 12.28
C ILE A 323 -0.45 2.27 12.30
N ILE A 324 -1.54 2.01 13.02
CA ILE A 324 -2.08 0.64 13.17
C ILE A 324 -2.69 0.07 11.89
N PHE A 325 -2.86 0.86 10.82
CA PHE A 325 -3.25 0.37 9.48
C PHE A 325 -2.40 -0.79 8.97
N GLY A 326 -1.15 -0.85 9.39
CA GLY A 326 -0.21 -1.89 8.95
C GLY A 326 -0.55 -3.30 9.41
N ARG A 327 -1.40 -3.49 10.43
CA ARG A 327 -1.81 -4.80 10.97
C ARG A 327 -3.27 -5.12 10.71
N THR A 328 -3.61 -6.42 10.77
CA THR A 328 -5.02 -6.85 10.69
C THR A 328 -5.84 -6.32 11.86
N GLY A 329 -7.05 -5.86 11.60
CA GLY A 329 -7.93 -5.18 12.54
C GLY A 329 -7.55 -3.71 12.78
N GLY A 330 -6.46 -3.23 12.17
CA GLY A 330 -5.96 -1.88 12.42
C GLY A 330 -6.76 -0.78 11.73
N VAL A 331 -7.20 -1.01 10.51
CA VAL A 331 -8.02 -0.04 9.77
C VAL A 331 -9.36 0.16 10.45
N ILE A 332 -10.04 -0.95 10.74
CA ILE A 332 -11.35 -0.89 11.38
C ILE A 332 -11.27 -0.38 12.83
N GLU A 333 -10.19 -0.68 13.56
CA GLU A 333 -9.95 -0.11 14.87
C GLU A 333 -9.76 1.41 14.80
N ALA A 334 -8.96 1.90 13.83
CA ALA A 334 -8.78 3.33 13.61
C ALA A 334 -10.09 4.03 13.21
N ALA A 335 -10.88 3.41 12.31
CA ALA A 335 -12.19 3.91 11.94
C ALA A 335 -13.14 3.94 13.15
N THR A 336 -13.17 2.89 13.97
CA THR A 336 -14.00 2.82 15.17
C THR A 336 -13.66 3.94 16.17
N ARG A 337 -12.36 4.22 16.41
CA ARG A 337 -11.93 5.33 17.28
C ARG A 337 -12.54 6.67 16.86
N THR A 338 -12.60 6.93 15.56
CA THR A 338 -13.13 8.19 15.00
C THR A 338 -14.66 8.18 14.93
N THR A 339 -15.24 7.11 14.38
CA THR A 339 -16.70 7.01 14.15
C THR A 339 -17.50 7.07 15.46
N VAL A 340 -17.00 6.39 16.51
CA VAL A 340 -17.69 6.41 17.82
C VAL A 340 -17.81 7.83 18.36
N GLU A 341 -16.70 8.59 18.35
CA GLU A 341 -16.72 9.96 18.85
C GLU A 341 -17.54 10.90 17.96
N MET A 342 -17.50 10.69 16.63
CA MET A 342 -18.36 11.47 15.69
C MET A 342 -19.86 11.23 15.94
N ILE A 343 -20.28 9.98 16.18
CA ILE A 343 -21.69 9.62 16.38
C ILE A 343 -22.17 10.04 17.77
N THR A 344 -21.37 9.80 18.82
CA THR A 344 -21.80 10.01 20.21
C THR A 344 -21.52 11.41 20.74
N GLY A 345 -20.60 12.14 20.11
CA GLY A 345 -20.06 13.40 20.63
C GLY A 345 -19.30 13.24 21.96
N THR A 346 -18.99 12.00 22.35
CA THR A 346 -18.38 11.68 23.65
C THR A 346 -16.96 11.19 23.44
N HIS A 347 -16.01 11.82 24.12
CA HIS A 347 -14.61 11.38 24.12
C HIS A 347 -14.45 10.02 24.82
N LEU A 348 -13.77 9.09 24.17
CA LEU A 348 -13.52 7.74 24.70
C LEU A 348 -12.22 7.70 25.51
N ASP A 349 -12.29 7.29 26.77
CA ASP A 349 -11.09 7.04 27.59
C ASP A 349 -10.30 5.83 27.10
N ASN A 350 -10.98 4.75 26.71
CA ASN A 350 -10.35 3.56 26.14
C ASN A 350 -10.60 3.49 24.63
N ILE A 351 -9.53 3.52 23.87
CA ILE A 351 -9.51 3.46 22.40
C ILE A 351 -8.89 2.19 21.85
N GLU A 352 -8.54 1.23 22.72
CA GLU A 352 -8.00 -0.06 22.30
C GLU A 352 -9.13 -1.10 22.27
N PHE A 353 -9.61 -1.39 21.07
CA PHE A 353 -10.67 -2.37 20.83
C PHE A 353 -10.06 -3.76 20.67
N ASN A 354 -9.84 -4.46 21.79
CA ASN A 354 -9.20 -5.78 21.80
C ASN A 354 -10.00 -6.84 21.02
N GLU A 355 -11.30 -6.68 20.91
CA GLU A 355 -12.20 -7.55 20.13
C GLU A 355 -11.87 -7.55 18.63
N LEU A 356 -11.31 -6.43 18.14
CA LEU A 356 -10.88 -6.28 16.75
C LEU A 356 -9.47 -6.83 16.50
N ARG A 357 -8.72 -7.12 17.57
CA ARG A 357 -7.35 -7.64 17.51
C ARG A 357 -7.34 -9.18 17.50
N GLY A 358 -6.32 -9.78 16.95
CA GLY A 358 -6.13 -11.23 16.95
C GLY A 358 -5.54 -11.78 15.66
N TRP A 359 -5.38 -13.11 15.60
CA TRP A 359 -4.69 -13.80 14.51
C TRP A 359 -5.59 -14.81 13.78
N ASP A 360 -6.82 -14.98 14.22
CA ASP A 360 -7.79 -15.81 13.50
C ASP A 360 -8.11 -15.15 12.16
N GLY A 361 -8.17 -15.94 11.12
CA GLY A 361 -8.35 -15.45 9.75
C GLY A 361 -9.64 -14.65 9.55
N PHE A 362 -10.66 -14.97 10.33
CA PHE A 362 -11.91 -14.23 10.44
C PHE A 362 -12.30 -14.04 11.91
N ARG A 363 -12.66 -12.81 12.28
CA ARG A 363 -13.09 -12.43 13.63
C ARG A 363 -14.34 -11.56 13.55
N VAL A 364 -15.16 -11.65 14.57
CA VAL A 364 -16.36 -10.81 14.74
C VAL A 364 -16.25 -10.09 16.08
N ALA A 365 -16.52 -8.79 16.06
CA ALA A 365 -16.67 -7.97 17.25
C ALA A 365 -18.07 -7.38 17.29
N GLU A 366 -18.68 -7.39 18.48
CA GLU A 366 -19.94 -6.71 18.75
C GLU A 366 -19.64 -5.53 19.67
N LEU A 367 -19.93 -4.32 19.17
CA LEU A 367 -19.63 -3.07 19.86
C LEU A 367 -20.91 -2.29 20.07
N THR A 368 -21.15 -1.88 21.30
CA THR A 368 -22.27 -0.98 21.64
C THR A 368 -21.79 0.46 21.65
N ILE A 369 -22.35 1.28 20.78
CA ILE A 369 -22.03 2.71 20.64
C ILE A 369 -23.27 3.53 20.91
N GLY A 370 -23.35 4.12 22.09
CA GLY A 370 -24.56 4.79 22.53
C GLY A 370 -25.74 3.81 22.61
N HIS A 371 -26.70 3.93 21.70
CA HIS A 371 -27.84 3.03 21.56
C HIS A 371 -27.76 2.10 20.35
N ILE A 372 -26.65 2.12 19.63
CA ILE A 372 -26.46 1.36 18.40
C ILE A 372 -25.55 0.17 18.69
N GLU A 373 -26.01 -1.02 18.36
CA GLU A 373 -25.20 -2.24 18.37
C GLU A 373 -24.58 -2.44 17.00
N LEU A 374 -23.26 -2.41 16.92
CA LEU A 374 -22.52 -2.63 15.68
C LEU A 374 -21.89 -4.02 15.69
N ARG A 375 -22.14 -4.79 14.64
CA ARG A 375 -21.47 -6.04 14.38
C ARG A 375 -20.43 -5.81 13.30
N ILE A 376 -19.15 -5.97 13.65
CA ILE A 376 -17.99 -5.66 12.83
C ILE A 376 -17.21 -6.92 12.54
N GLY A 377 -16.85 -7.13 11.25
CA GLY A 377 -16.02 -8.24 10.81
C GLY A 377 -14.58 -7.80 10.56
N VAL A 378 -13.63 -8.71 10.81
CA VAL A 378 -12.22 -8.55 10.43
C VAL A 378 -11.76 -9.81 9.71
N ALA A 379 -11.39 -9.71 8.44
CA ALA A 379 -10.89 -10.82 7.65
C ALA A 379 -9.47 -10.55 7.14
N HIS A 380 -8.58 -11.53 7.28
CA HIS A 380 -7.28 -11.50 6.63
C HIS A 380 -6.94 -12.80 5.92
N GLY A 381 -6.59 -12.66 4.63
CA GLY A 381 -6.49 -13.75 3.67
C GLY A 381 -7.75 -13.84 2.79
N LEU A 382 -7.57 -13.86 1.47
CA LEU A 382 -8.70 -13.84 0.53
C LEU A 382 -9.62 -15.07 0.61
N GLU A 383 -9.11 -16.20 1.11
CA GLU A 383 -9.94 -17.38 1.33
C GLU A 383 -10.98 -17.16 2.45
N GLU A 384 -10.58 -16.50 3.53
CA GLU A 384 -11.50 -16.15 4.63
C GLU A 384 -12.48 -15.04 4.21
N ALA A 385 -11.98 -14.05 3.46
CA ALA A 385 -12.83 -13.03 2.87
C ALA A 385 -13.92 -13.63 1.96
N ALA A 386 -13.56 -14.59 1.10
CA ALA A 386 -14.51 -15.27 0.22
C ALA A 386 -15.63 -15.98 1.01
N LYS A 387 -15.25 -16.80 2.02
CA LYS A 387 -16.22 -17.51 2.86
C LYS A 387 -17.23 -16.56 3.53
N MET A 388 -16.74 -15.41 3.98
CA MET A 388 -17.60 -14.42 4.63
C MET A 388 -18.53 -13.75 3.62
N LEU A 389 -18.01 -13.33 2.45
CA LEU A 389 -18.84 -12.72 1.41
C LEU A 389 -19.91 -13.67 0.88
N ASP A 390 -19.60 -14.95 0.73
CA ASP A 390 -20.56 -15.97 0.32
C ASP A 390 -21.72 -16.06 1.33
N LYS A 391 -21.45 -16.03 2.64
CA LYS A 391 -22.47 -16.01 3.70
C LYS A 391 -23.32 -14.73 3.68
N ILE A 392 -22.68 -13.57 3.48
CA ILE A 392 -23.40 -12.29 3.36
C ILE A 392 -24.32 -12.31 2.13
N ARG A 393 -23.79 -12.77 0.97
CA ARG A 393 -24.57 -12.90 -0.27
C ARG A 393 -25.74 -13.87 -0.12
N ALA A 394 -25.59 -14.93 0.65
CA ALA A 394 -26.65 -15.90 0.97
C ALA A 394 -27.67 -15.37 2.00
N GLY A 395 -27.41 -14.22 2.63
CA GLY A 395 -28.26 -13.69 3.72
C GLY A 395 -28.11 -14.44 5.04
N GLU A 396 -27.06 -15.28 5.19
CA GLU A 396 -26.80 -16.07 6.41
C GLU A 396 -26.14 -15.23 7.50
N GLU A 397 -25.44 -14.17 7.14
CA GLU A 397 -24.71 -13.30 8.06
C GLU A 397 -24.94 -11.83 7.71
N PHE A 398 -24.98 -10.99 8.73
CA PHE A 398 -25.09 -9.53 8.60
C PHE A 398 -23.98 -8.83 9.37
N PHE A 399 -23.39 -7.80 8.77
CA PHE A 399 -22.41 -6.93 9.38
C PHE A 399 -22.68 -5.47 9.01
N HIS A 400 -22.26 -4.54 9.87
CA HIS A 400 -22.31 -3.11 9.59
C HIS A 400 -21.06 -2.65 8.84
N ALA A 401 -19.90 -3.14 9.25
CA ALA A 401 -18.62 -2.84 8.61
C ALA A 401 -17.71 -4.06 8.64
N ILE A 402 -16.81 -4.20 7.64
CA ILE A 402 -15.83 -5.27 7.61
C ILE A 402 -14.50 -4.76 7.10
N GLU A 403 -13.44 -5.04 7.84
CA GLU A 403 -12.08 -4.91 7.33
C GLU A 403 -11.69 -6.15 6.54
N ILE A 404 -11.16 -5.96 5.32
CA ILE A 404 -10.61 -7.05 4.53
C ILE A 404 -9.18 -6.77 4.11
N MET A 405 -8.26 -7.64 4.53
CA MET A 405 -6.85 -7.64 4.15
C MET A 405 -6.51 -8.90 3.37
N ALA A 406 -5.94 -8.76 2.16
CA ALA A 406 -5.54 -9.93 1.35
C ALA A 406 -4.40 -10.75 1.96
N CYS A 407 -3.56 -10.13 2.79
CA CYS A 407 -2.39 -10.77 3.40
C CYS A 407 -2.66 -11.22 4.83
N LYS A 408 -2.09 -12.39 5.21
CA LYS A 408 -2.16 -12.88 6.59
C LYS A 408 -1.46 -11.89 7.53
N GLY A 409 -2.17 -11.47 8.57
CA GLY A 409 -1.70 -10.47 9.53
C GLY A 409 -1.80 -9.02 9.07
N GLY A 410 -2.28 -8.75 7.85
CA GLY A 410 -2.32 -7.41 7.25
C GLY A 410 -1.05 -7.06 6.47
N CYS A 411 -0.76 -5.75 6.33
CA CYS A 411 0.35 -5.25 5.53
C CYS A 411 1.74 -5.62 6.08
N ILE A 412 1.87 -5.88 7.39
CA ILE A 412 3.10 -6.43 7.98
C ILE A 412 3.50 -7.79 7.40
N GLY A 413 2.53 -8.56 6.85
CA GLY A 413 2.73 -9.82 6.11
C GLY A 413 2.67 -9.66 4.60
N GLY A 414 2.79 -8.44 4.10
CA GLY A 414 2.66 -8.10 2.68
C GLY A 414 3.67 -8.80 1.78
N GLY A 415 3.27 -9.04 0.53
CA GLY A 415 4.10 -9.73 -0.47
C GLY A 415 5.41 -9.00 -0.81
N GLY A 416 5.55 -7.71 -0.50
CA GLY A 416 6.76 -6.89 -0.67
C GLY A 416 7.69 -6.84 0.54
N GLN A 417 7.31 -7.43 1.67
CA GLN A 417 8.10 -7.44 2.91
C GLN A 417 9.27 -8.43 2.86
N PRO A 418 10.30 -8.26 3.72
CA PRO A 418 11.35 -9.25 3.92
C PRO A 418 10.77 -10.62 4.30
N LYS A 419 11.43 -11.71 3.84
CA LYS A 419 10.99 -13.09 4.17
C LYS A 419 11.11 -13.33 5.66
N ALA A 420 10.01 -13.71 6.29
CA ALA A 420 9.97 -14.11 7.69
C ALA A 420 10.31 -15.60 7.84
N LEU A 421 11.45 -15.92 8.45
CA LEU A 421 11.87 -17.32 8.68
C LEU A 421 10.93 -18.03 9.66
N LYS A 422 10.52 -17.34 10.74
CA LYS A 422 9.52 -17.81 11.73
C LYS A 422 8.25 -16.97 11.54
N LYS A 423 7.48 -17.25 10.49
CA LYS A 423 6.44 -16.37 9.95
C LYS A 423 5.52 -15.78 11.03
N GLN A 424 4.91 -16.59 11.87
CA GLN A 424 3.95 -16.13 12.88
C GLN A 424 4.62 -15.20 13.91
N ILE A 425 5.73 -15.63 14.51
CA ILE A 425 6.46 -14.83 15.52
C ILE A 425 6.94 -13.50 14.95
N THR A 426 7.41 -13.51 13.70
CA THR A 426 7.86 -12.28 13.04
C THR A 426 6.70 -11.31 12.82
N LEU A 427 5.52 -11.81 12.40
CA LEU A 427 4.34 -10.97 12.23
C LEU A 427 3.84 -10.40 13.56
N GLU A 428 3.85 -11.19 14.63
CA GLU A 428 3.49 -10.74 15.98
C GLU A 428 4.40 -9.62 16.46
N LYS A 429 5.72 -9.77 16.29
CA LYS A 429 6.71 -8.73 16.63
C LYS A 429 6.48 -7.45 15.80
N ARG A 430 6.24 -7.56 14.48
CA ARG A 430 5.96 -6.39 13.62
C ARG A 430 4.65 -5.70 14.02
N ALA A 431 3.60 -6.46 14.37
CA ALA A 431 2.34 -5.91 14.85
C ALA A 431 2.52 -5.16 16.17
N GLU A 432 3.26 -5.77 17.12
CA GLU A 432 3.57 -5.15 18.39
C GLU A 432 4.41 -3.88 18.22
N GLY A 433 5.35 -3.87 17.27
CA GLY A 433 6.09 -2.66 16.90
C GLY A 433 5.17 -1.50 16.51
N LEU A 434 4.15 -1.75 15.67
CA LEU A 434 3.16 -0.73 15.31
C LEU A 434 2.29 -0.30 16.52
N ASN A 435 1.84 -1.25 17.33
CA ASN A 435 1.07 -0.95 18.54
C ASN A 435 1.87 -0.10 19.54
N ASN A 436 3.18 -0.35 19.67
CA ASN A 436 4.05 0.42 20.57
C ASN A 436 4.26 1.84 20.05
N ILE A 437 4.34 2.05 18.73
CA ILE A 437 4.38 3.39 18.14
C ILE A 437 3.06 4.11 18.45
N ASP A 438 1.89 3.50 18.19
CA ASP A 438 0.58 4.08 18.50
C ASP A 438 0.48 4.50 19.97
N ARG A 439 0.85 3.60 20.91
CA ARG A 439 0.80 3.90 22.36
C ARG A 439 1.73 5.02 22.79
N GLY A 440 2.83 5.23 22.07
CA GLY A 440 3.81 6.28 22.36
C GLY A 440 3.44 7.67 21.83
N LEU A 441 2.37 7.79 21.04
CA LEU A 441 1.93 9.06 20.46
C LEU A 441 0.88 9.75 21.33
N GLU A 442 0.96 11.08 21.42
CA GLU A 442 -0.06 11.91 22.06
C GLU A 442 -1.38 11.89 21.29
N ILE A 443 -1.28 12.01 19.95
CA ILE A 443 -2.44 11.99 19.06
C ILE A 443 -2.64 10.56 18.58
N ARG A 444 -3.74 9.93 18.98
CA ARG A 444 -4.04 8.53 18.66
C ARG A 444 -5.32 8.34 17.86
N ARG A 445 -5.98 9.45 17.47
CA ARG A 445 -7.20 9.47 16.65
C ARG A 445 -7.00 10.38 15.45
N SER A 446 -7.52 9.95 14.30
CA SER A 446 -7.35 10.68 13.05
C SER A 446 -8.01 12.05 13.06
N HIS A 447 -9.21 12.16 13.66
CA HIS A 447 -9.95 13.43 13.76
C HIS A 447 -9.33 14.44 14.74
N GLU A 448 -8.37 14.02 15.58
CA GLU A 448 -7.62 14.93 16.47
C GLU A 448 -6.36 15.48 15.77
N ASN A 449 -5.93 14.90 14.67
CA ASN A 449 -4.71 15.30 13.96
C ASN A 449 -4.86 16.73 13.40
N PRO A 450 -4.07 17.72 13.90
CA PRO A 450 -4.21 19.13 13.50
C PRO A 450 -3.86 19.35 12.02
N TYR A 451 -2.97 18.54 11.45
CA TYR A 451 -2.58 18.65 10.04
C TYR A 451 -3.68 18.13 9.11
N VAL A 452 -4.44 17.13 9.55
CA VAL A 452 -5.64 16.65 8.87
C VAL A 452 -6.73 17.72 8.90
N LYS A 453 -7.00 18.32 10.07
CA LYS A 453 -7.97 19.42 10.22
C LYS A 453 -7.62 20.59 9.30
N ALA A 454 -6.35 21.03 9.32
CA ALA A 454 -5.87 22.11 8.49
C ALA A 454 -6.04 21.82 6.98
N MET A 455 -5.88 20.56 6.56
CA MET A 455 -6.10 20.16 5.17
C MET A 455 -7.56 20.33 4.75
N TYR A 456 -8.51 19.92 5.60
CA TYR A 456 -9.93 20.13 5.34
C TYR A 456 -10.28 21.62 5.34
N GLU A 457 -9.92 22.34 6.36
CA GLU A 457 -10.23 23.77 6.51
C GLU A 457 -9.72 24.60 5.33
N LYS A 458 -8.55 24.27 4.81
CA LYS A 458 -7.90 25.08 3.76
C LYS A 458 -8.27 24.65 2.34
N TYR A 459 -8.49 23.34 2.09
CA TYR A 459 -8.57 22.81 0.73
C TYR A 459 -9.80 21.95 0.44
N LEU A 460 -10.29 21.21 1.41
CA LEU A 460 -11.28 20.15 1.19
C LEU A 460 -12.65 20.46 1.79
N ASP A 461 -12.79 21.55 2.51
CA ASP A 461 -13.97 22.01 3.27
C ASP A 461 -14.29 21.08 4.45
N TYR A 462 -14.82 19.88 4.24
CA TYR A 462 -15.16 18.86 5.23
C TYR A 462 -15.17 17.47 4.59
N PRO A 463 -15.12 16.37 5.39
CA PRO A 463 -15.23 15.01 4.86
C PRO A 463 -16.50 14.81 4.03
N LEU A 464 -16.41 14.06 2.92
CA LEU A 464 -17.47 13.87 1.92
C LEU A 464 -17.92 15.15 1.21
N SER A 465 -17.24 16.27 1.35
CA SER A 465 -17.51 17.46 0.53
C SER A 465 -17.30 17.18 -0.96
N HIS A 466 -17.81 18.04 -1.82
CA HIS A 466 -17.58 17.91 -3.27
C HIS A 466 -16.09 17.86 -3.62
N LYS A 467 -15.26 18.70 -2.97
CA LYS A 467 -13.80 18.72 -3.17
C LYS A 467 -13.13 17.45 -2.65
N ALA A 468 -13.56 16.95 -1.50
CA ALA A 468 -13.08 15.68 -0.96
C ALA A 468 -13.42 14.52 -1.90
N HIS A 469 -14.65 14.45 -2.42
CA HIS A 469 -15.06 13.44 -3.39
C HIS A 469 -14.22 13.49 -4.67
N GLU A 470 -13.92 14.67 -5.20
CA GLU A 470 -13.11 14.82 -6.41
C GLU A 470 -11.67 14.31 -6.22
N LEU A 471 -11.07 14.55 -5.06
CA LEU A 471 -9.66 14.27 -4.82
C LEU A 471 -9.42 12.94 -4.11
N LEU A 472 -10.29 12.57 -3.16
CA LEU A 472 -10.05 11.48 -2.20
C LEU A 472 -10.89 10.24 -2.45
N HIS A 473 -11.87 10.28 -3.37
CA HIS A 473 -12.75 9.14 -3.65
C HIS A 473 -12.54 8.55 -5.03
N THR A 474 -13.00 7.32 -5.20
CA THR A 474 -12.94 6.57 -6.46
C THR A 474 -14.16 5.65 -6.59
N LYS A 475 -14.28 5.00 -7.75
CA LYS A 475 -15.30 3.98 -8.01
C LYS A 475 -14.62 2.69 -8.44
N TYR A 476 -15.22 1.58 -8.06
CA TYR A 476 -14.77 0.25 -8.48
C TYR A 476 -15.75 -0.34 -9.48
N PHE A 477 -15.24 -1.14 -10.41
CA PHE A 477 -16.02 -1.66 -11.52
C PHE A 477 -15.84 -3.17 -11.64
N PRO A 478 -16.91 -3.92 -11.97
CA PRO A 478 -16.79 -5.33 -12.25
C PRO A 478 -15.77 -5.59 -13.35
N LYS A 479 -14.85 -6.51 -13.10
CA LYS A 479 -13.92 -7.02 -14.11
C LYS A 479 -14.41 -8.38 -14.58
N ILE A 480 -15.51 -8.35 -15.35
CA ILE A 480 -16.12 -9.55 -15.93
C ILE A 480 -15.17 -10.08 -17.03
N LYS A 481 -14.90 -11.38 -16.98
CA LYS A 481 -14.11 -12.11 -17.99
C LYS A 481 -14.87 -12.27 -19.30
#